data_7b456aeeea27ac95323c68c1691b9e15
#
_entry.id   7b456aeeea27ac95323c68c1691b9e15
#
_cell.length_a   1.000
_cell.length_b   1.000
_cell.length_c   1.000
_cell.angle_alpha   90.00
_cell.angle_beta   90.00
_cell.angle_gamma   90.00
#
_symmetry.space_group_name_H-M   'P 1'
#
loop_
_entity.id
_entity.type
_entity.pdbx_description
1 polymer ?
#
loop_
_entity_poly.entity_id
_entity_poly.type
_entity_poly.pdbx_seq_one_letter_code
_entity_poly.pdbx_strand_id
1 'polypeptide(L)'
;MRTNLRRNAIRLVAAASAFGLPLALVPPAQADPGVSAVQSQLVNSVTAPLVKNHLRALQNIANANNGTRAAGTKGHDASAEYVAAKLRKAGWRVTLQPFEFGYFTENSAATLAQISPDPKTYTPTEPGSSTLGDFSTMTYSASGDVTGTVQAVDLTLPPTPAPSSTSGCEASDFAGFTRGNVALVQRGTCDFEVKARNALAAGASAVIIFNEGQPGRTNTVLGRLAGPGVTIPVLGASFAVGEDLASPAGTVVHIKTDTTSENRLTHNVIADSRWGDPNKVVMIGAHLDSVVDGPGINDNGSGSAADLTVAEALGRIPTTNRLRFAWWSAEELGLLGSQYYVDNLPADQRSKVKLYLNFDMVASPNYALKIYDGDDSDQTGSPAGPAGSAEIEKLFEKYFDTLRQPHNGTDFDGRSDYGPFIEVGIPSGGLFTGAEGIKTAEEAALFGGVAGQPYDGCYHQACDTVANISDKALALNTGAIATAAVVYGFSRNLPGSGAPAAAAPQKKTLASVAADGRVSG
;
A
#
# COMPACT_ATOMS: atom_id res chain seq x y z
N MET A 1 -74.20 -22.06 -50.69
CA MET A 1 -74.61 -21.21 -49.55
C MET A 1 -73.38 -20.70 -48.85
N ARG A 2 -73.23 -19.39 -48.86
CA ARG A 2 -72.07 -18.67 -48.30
C ARG A 2 -72.25 -18.46 -46.82
N THR A 3 -71.29 -18.79 -45.97
CA THR A 3 -71.18 -18.23 -44.60
C THR A 3 -69.75 -17.82 -44.32
N ASN A 4 -69.61 -16.54 -44.07
CA ASN A 4 -68.36 -15.85 -43.67
C ASN A 4 -67.96 -16.22 -42.24
N LEU A 5 -66.77 -16.67 -42.01
CA LEU A 5 -66.15 -16.73 -40.71
C LEU A 5 -65.05 -15.64 -40.63
N ARG A 6 -65.31 -14.60 -39.85
CA ARG A 6 -64.35 -13.52 -39.49
C ARG A 6 -63.29 -14.11 -38.56
N ARG A 7 -62.07 -14.04 -38.98
CA ARG A 7 -60.88 -14.28 -38.15
C ARG A 7 -60.62 -13.06 -37.25
N ASN A 8 -60.87 -13.21 -35.98
CA ASN A 8 -60.39 -12.27 -34.96
C ASN A 8 -58.91 -12.56 -34.68
N ALA A 9 -58.03 -11.68 -35.09
CA ALA A 9 -56.63 -11.69 -34.70
C ALA A 9 -56.50 -11.06 -33.33
N ILE A 10 -56.25 -11.90 -32.31
CA ILE A 10 -55.86 -11.45 -30.98
C ILE A 10 -54.38 -11.01 -31.07
N ARG A 11 -54.17 -9.73 -31.00
CA ARG A 11 -52.81 -9.18 -30.80
C ARG A 11 -52.44 -9.38 -29.33
N LEU A 12 -51.57 -10.33 -29.03
CA LEU A 12 -50.86 -10.37 -27.76
C LEU A 12 -49.88 -9.18 -27.76
N VAL A 13 -50.20 -8.18 -26.95
CA VAL A 13 -49.22 -7.16 -26.54
C VAL A 13 -48.40 -7.77 -25.42
N ALA A 14 -47.17 -8.17 -25.72
CA ALA A 14 -46.21 -8.53 -24.70
C ALA A 14 -45.80 -7.22 -23.98
N ALA A 15 -46.37 -6.99 -22.81
CA ALA A 15 -45.89 -5.96 -21.91
C ALA A 15 -44.56 -6.43 -21.32
N ALA A 16 -43.45 -5.98 -21.90
CA ALA A 16 -42.15 -6.04 -21.26
C ALA A 16 -42.18 -5.07 -20.07
N SER A 17 -42.43 -5.63 -18.87
CA SER A 17 -42.26 -4.89 -17.62
C SER A 17 -40.76 -4.63 -17.43
N ALA A 18 -40.25 -3.54 -17.98
CA ALA A 18 -38.99 -2.96 -17.57
C ALA A 18 -39.18 -2.47 -16.12
N PHE A 19 -38.77 -3.28 -15.16
CA PHE A 19 -38.47 -2.78 -13.82
C PHE A 19 -37.21 -1.87 -13.94
N GLY A 20 -37.43 -0.68 -14.46
CA GLY A 20 -36.59 0.44 -14.20
C GLY A 20 -36.78 0.82 -12.74
N LEU A 21 -35.88 0.38 -11.86
CA LEU A 21 -35.70 1.07 -10.60
C LEU A 21 -35.52 2.56 -10.97
N PRO A 22 -36.34 3.47 -10.43
CA PRO A 22 -36.02 4.87 -10.58
C PRO A 22 -34.62 5.04 -9.99
N LEU A 23 -33.63 5.42 -10.79
CA LEU A 23 -32.47 6.13 -10.28
C LEU A 23 -33.11 7.30 -9.52
N ALA A 24 -33.14 7.18 -8.19
CA ALA A 24 -33.45 8.31 -7.35
C ALA A 24 -32.45 9.39 -7.82
N LEU A 25 -32.97 10.42 -8.46
CA LEU A 25 -32.27 11.67 -8.64
C LEU A 25 -31.80 12.03 -7.23
N VAL A 26 -30.51 11.80 -6.94
CA VAL A 26 -29.89 12.30 -5.73
C VAL A 26 -30.19 13.80 -5.78
N PRO A 27 -30.98 14.33 -4.83
CA PRO A 27 -31.25 15.76 -4.85
C PRO A 27 -29.87 16.44 -4.83
N PRO A 28 -29.66 17.50 -5.60
CA PRO A 28 -28.41 18.22 -5.56
C PRO A 28 -28.11 18.50 -4.10
N ALA A 29 -26.95 18.01 -3.63
CA ALA A 29 -26.51 18.26 -2.26
C ALA A 29 -26.78 19.74 -2.01
N GLN A 30 -27.58 20.07 -0.97
CA GLN A 30 -27.86 21.45 -0.67
C GLN A 30 -26.51 22.11 -0.48
N ALA A 31 -26.11 22.89 -1.49
CA ALA A 31 -24.81 23.52 -1.51
C ALA A 31 -24.64 24.24 -0.18
N ASP A 32 -23.54 23.96 0.50
CA ASP A 32 -23.07 24.84 1.58
C ASP A 32 -23.24 26.29 1.09
N PRO A 33 -23.69 27.27 1.92
CA PRO A 33 -23.86 28.64 1.47
C PRO A 33 -22.64 29.25 0.76
N GLY A 34 -21.52 28.52 0.72
CA GLY A 34 -20.32 28.85 -0.03
C GLY A 34 -20.12 28.14 -1.37
N VAL A 35 -20.93 27.12 -1.76
CA VAL A 35 -20.76 26.41 -3.03
C VAL A 35 -21.74 26.98 -4.07
N SER A 36 -21.20 27.58 -5.13
CA SER A 36 -22.00 28.16 -6.22
C SER A 36 -22.70 27.07 -7.05
N ALA A 37 -23.73 27.45 -7.83
CA ALA A 37 -24.41 26.54 -8.76
C ALA A 37 -23.42 25.88 -9.74
N VAL A 38 -22.38 26.59 -10.16
CA VAL A 38 -21.30 26.06 -11.04
C VAL A 38 -20.51 24.96 -10.32
N GLN A 39 -20.20 25.17 -9.06
CA GLN A 39 -19.49 24.18 -8.25
C GLN A 39 -20.33 22.92 -8.06
N SER A 40 -21.63 23.05 -7.78
CA SER A 40 -22.57 21.93 -7.71
C SER A 40 -22.66 21.19 -9.05
N GLN A 41 -22.64 21.89 -10.17
CA GLN A 41 -22.64 21.27 -11.49
C GLN A 41 -21.36 20.48 -11.75
N LEU A 42 -20.20 20.96 -11.30
CA LEU A 42 -18.93 20.23 -11.40
C LEU A 42 -18.98 18.90 -10.64
N VAL A 43 -19.43 18.94 -9.38
CA VAL A 43 -19.59 17.72 -8.56
C VAL A 43 -20.50 16.73 -9.26
N ASN A 44 -21.65 17.17 -9.76
CA ASN A 44 -22.64 16.32 -10.43
C ASN A 44 -22.17 15.80 -11.80
N SER A 45 -21.11 16.36 -12.39
CA SER A 45 -20.52 15.85 -13.64
C SER A 45 -19.63 14.64 -13.43
N VAL A 46 -19.17 14.38 -12.20
CA VAL A 46 -18.30 13.24 -11.84
C VAL A 46 -19.19 12.07 -11.43
N THR A 47 -19.24 11.04 -12.25
CA THR A 47 -20.18 9.93 -12.06
C THR A 47 -19.48 8.57 -12.06
N ALA A 48 -20.02 7.59 -11.33
CA ALA A 48 -19.48 6.24 -11.28
C ALA A 48 -19.30 5.57 -12.68
N PRO A 49 -20.17 5.74 -13.67
CA PRO A 49 -19.91 5.21 -15.02
C PRO A 49 -18.64 5.74 -15.66
N LEU A 50 -18.25 7.00 -15.43
CA LEU A 50 -17.00 7.57 -15.91
C LEU A 50 -15.81 6.94 -15.20
N VAL A 51 -15.88 6.78 -13.88
CA VAL A 51 -14.85 6.07 -13.08
C VAL A 51 -14.68 4.64 -13.59
N LYS A 52 -15.77 3.92 -13.85
CA LYS A 52 -15.73 2.54 -14.38
C LYS A 52 -15.05 2.43 -15.75
N ASN A 53 -15.04 3.48 -16.56
CA ASN A 53 -14.26 3.48 -17.80
C ASN A 53 -12.75 3.45 -17.52
N HIS A 54 -12.30 4.16 -16.49
CA HIS A 54 -10.91 4.12 -16.06
C HIS A 54 -10.55 2.77 -15.42
N LEU A 55 -11.44 2.22 -14.56
CA LEU A 55 -11.23 0.87 -13.99
C LEU A 55 -11.06 -0.20 -15.08
N ARG A 56 -11.91 -0.17 -16.12
CA ARG A 56 -11.75 -1.08 -17.27
C ARG A 56 -10.44 -0.87 -18.03
N ALA A 57 -9.98 0.38 -18.14
CA ALA A 57 -8.69 0.66 -18.76
C ALA A 57 -7.52 0.10 -17.95
N LEU A 58 -7.54 0.27 -16.60
CA LEU A 58 -6.54 -0.31 -15.71
C LEU A 58 -6.57 -1.85 -15.74
N GLN A 59 -7.77 -2.45 -15.75
CA GLN A 59 -7.91 -3.91 -15.92
C GLN A 59 -7.31 -4.39 -17.24
N ASN A 60 -7.57 -3.68 -18.34
CA ASN A 60 -7.02 -4.06 -19.65
C ASN A 60 -5.48 -3.92 -19.68
N ILE A 61 -4.94 -2.92 -18.98
CA ILE A 61 -3.50 -2.77 -18.81
C ILE A 61 -2.93 -3.95 -18.02
N ALA A 62 -3.54 -4.32 -16.91
CA ALA A 62 -3.12 -5.49 -16.14
C ALA A 62 -3.17 -6.77 -17.01
N ASN A 63 -4.28 -7.01 -17.70
CA ASN A 63 -4.45 -8.17 -18.56
C ASN A 63 -3.37 -8.28 -19.66
N ALA A 64 -2.90 -7.14 -20.18
CA ALA A 64 -1.82 -7.08 -21.16
C ALA A 64 -0.41 -7.23 -20.56
N ASN A 65 -0.30 -7.22 -19.23
CA ASN A 65 0.97 -7.23 -18.50
C ASN A 65 0.97 -8.27 -17.36
N ASN A 66 0.73 -9.52 -17.71
CA ASN A 66 0.75 -10.67 -16.79
C ASN A 66 -0.23 -10.59 -15.61
N GLY A 67 -1.33 -9.84 -15.76
CA GLY A 67 -2.37 -9.73 -14.75
C GLY A 67 -2.09 -8.71 -13.65
N THR A 68 -1.02 -7.93 -13.72
CA THR A 68 -0.59 -7.03 -12.65
C THR A 68 -0.27 -5.61 -13.14
N ARG A 69 -0.31 -4.65 -12.22
CA ARG A 69 0.14 -3.25 -12.37
C ARG A 69 1.19 -2.89 -11.30
N ALA A 70 1.85 -3.90 -10.73
CA ALA A 70 2.80 -3.75 -9.65
C ALA A 70 3.95 -2.78 -10.00
N ALA A 71 4.44 -2.06 -9.01
CA ALA A 71 5.53 -1.11 -9.16
C ALA A 71 6.78 -1.74 -9.81
N GLY A 72 7.45 -0.98 -10.68
CA GLY A 72 8.63 -1.45 -11.42
C GLY A 72 8.31 -2.51 -12.49
N THR A 73 7.05 -2.64 -12.91
CA THR A 73 6.62 -3.50 -14.02
C THR A 73 6.08 -2.68 -15.19
N LYS A 74 6.01 -3.30 -16.37
CA LYS A 74 5.38 -2.68 -17.55
C LYS A 74 3.90 -2.34 -17.32
N GLY A 75 3.21 -3.06 -16.45
CA GLY A 75 1.83 -2.78 -16.09
C GLY A 75 1.69 -1.46 -15.35
N HIS A 76 2.60 -1.18 -14.42
CA HIS A 76 2.64 0.13 -13.74
C HIS A 76 3.01 1.25 -14.71
N ASP A 77 4.06 1.08 -15.51
CA ASP A 77 4.48 2.08 -16.49
C ASP A 77 3.33 2.46 -17.46
N ALA A 78 2.61 1.46 -17.97
CA ALA A 78 1.45 1.68 -18.84
C ALA A 78 0.29 2.38 -18.11
N SER A 79 0.09 2.10 -16.81
CA SER A 79 -0.90 2.77 -15.96
C SER A 79 -0.52 4.23 -15.74
N ALA A 80 0.74 4.51 -15.42
CA ALA A 80 1.25 5.87 -15.23
C ALA A 80 1.13 6.71 -16.52
N GLU A 81 1.50 6.15 -17.66
CA GLU A 81 1.33 6.84 -18.96
C GLU A 81 -0.15 7.05 -19.33
N TYR A 82 -1.03 6.09 -19.03
CA TYR A 82 -2.46 6.25 -19.24
C TYR A 82 -3.01 7.42 -18.43
N VAL A 83 -2.72 7.48 -17.13
CA VAL A 83 -3.13 8.57 -16.23
C VAL A 83 -2.53 9.89 -16.69
N ALA A 84 -1.22 9.94 -16.98
CA ALA A 84 -0.54 11.14 -17.43
C ALA A 84 -1.12 11.68 -18.75
N ALA A 85 -1.43 10.80 -19.71
CA ALA A 85 -2.04 11.20 -20.99
C ALA A 85 -3.42 11.82 -20.79
N LYS A 86 -4.25 11.25 -19.93
CA LYS A 86 -5.57 11.77 -19.56
C LYS A 86 -5.48 13.14 -18.93
N LEU A 87 -4.59 13.31 -17.97
CA LEU A 87 -4.36 14.57 -17.27
C LEU A 87 -3.84 15.67 -18.21
N ARG A 88 -2.87 15.36 -19.08
CA ARG A 88 -2.36 16.31 -20.09
C ARG A 88 -3.49 16.79 -21.01
N LYS A 89 -4.35 15.85 -21.46
CA LYS A 89 -5.53 16.16 -22.29
C LYS A 89 -6.54 17.05 -21.54
N ALA A 90 -6.72 16.82 -20.25
CA ALA A 90 -7.58 17.63 -19.39
C ALA A 90 -6.99 19.03 -19.11
N GLY A 91 -5.70 19.27 -19.35
CA GLY A 91 -5.06 20.58 -19.22
C GLY A 91 -4.15 20.74 -18.01
N TRP A 92 -3.86 19.67 -17.29
CA TRP A 92 -2.93 19.66 -16.15
C TRP A 92 -1.48 19.81 -16.57
N ARG A 93 -0.63 20.29 -15.67
CA ARG A 93 0.82 20.21 -15.77
C ARG A 93 1.26 18.90 -15.12
N VAL A 94 1.70 17.94 -15.90
CA VAL A 94 2.00 16.59 -15.44
C VAL A 94 3.50 16.36 -15.38
N THR A 95 3.97 15.88 -14.24
CA THR A 95 5.33 15.42 -13.99
C THR A 95 5.28 13.92 -13.67
N LEU A 96 6.10 13.13 -14.35
CA LEU A 96 6.45 11.79 -13.91
C LEU A 96 7.68 11.93 -13.03
N GLN A 97 7.55 11.62 -11.74
CA GLN A 97 8.63 11.71 -10.76
C GLN A 97 9.30 10.34 -10.64
N PRO A 98 10.50 10.14 -11.22
CA PRO A 98 11.18 8.87 -11.14
C PRO A 98 11.81 8.66 -9.77
N PHE A 99 11.81 7.41 -9.30
CA PHE A 99 12.61 6.99 -8.15
C PHE A 99 12.97 5.51 -8.25
N GLU A 100 14.09 5.15 -7.63
CA GLU A 100 14.52 3.76 -7.52
C GLU A 100 14.07 3.18 -6.18
N PHE A 101 13.73 1.89 -6.18
CA PHE A 101 13.39 1.14 -4.99
C PHE A 101 13.95 -0.28 -5.07
N GLY A 102 14.19 -0.88 -3.90
CA GLY A 102 14.58 -2.28 -3.83
C GLY A 102 13.38 -3.18 -4.09
N TYR A 103 13.48 -4.02 -5.11
CA TYR A 103 12.53 -5.08 -5.41
C TYR A 103 13.05 -6.42 -4.89
N PHE A 104 12.17 -7.19 -4.26
CA PHE A 104 12.48 -8.53 -3.77
C PHE A 104 11.29 -9.46 -3.97
N THR A 105 11.57 -10.65 -4.45
CA THR A 105 10.63 -11.78 -4.41
C THR A 105 11.40 -13.07 -4.24
N GLU A 106 10.84 -13.99 -3.49
CA GLU A 106 11.28 -15.37 -3.41
C GLU A 106 10.51 -16.19 -4.45
N ASN A 107 11.22 -16.68 -5.47
CA ASN A 107 10.60 -17.36 -6.62
C ASN A 107 10.22 -18.81 -6.29
N SER A 108 10.93 -19.43 -5.35
CA SER A 108 10.63 -20.77 -4.80
C SER A 108 11.19 -20.90 -3.39
N ALA A 109 10.58 -21.76 -2.59
CA ALA A 109 11.03 -22.03 -1.21
C ALA A 109 12.51 -22.40 -1.16
N ALA A 110 13.25 -21.82 -0.22
CA ALA A 110 14.66 -22.09 -0.03
C ALA A 110 14.92 -23.48 0.57
N THR A 111 16.13 -23.97 0.38
CA THR A 111 16.59 -25.21 1.00
C THR A 111 17.77 -24.94 1.93
N LEU A 112 17.72 -25.53 3.13
CA LEU A 112 18.85 -25.66 4.04
C LEU A 112 18.94 -27.11 4.50
N ALA A 113 20.04 -27.76 4.20
CA ALA A 113 20.30 -29.15 4.60
C ALA A 113 21.72 -29.32 5.14
N GLN A 114 21.85 -29.96 6.26
CA GLN A 114 23.14 -30.45 6.74
C GLN A 114 23.53 -31.74 5.97
N ILE A 115 24.70 -31.73 5.39
CA ILE A 115 25.23 -32.85 4.60
C ILE A 115 26.08 -33.78 5.46
N SER A 116 26.88 -33.20 6.36
CA SER A 116 27.74 -33.92 7.31
C SER A 116 27.91 -33.11 8.59
N PRO A 117 28.20 -33.75 9.76
CA PRO A 117 28.37 -35.18 9.91
C PRO A 117 27.08 -36.01 9.84
N ASP A 118 25.94 -35.45 10.32
CA ASP A 118 24.65 -36.11 10.41
C ASP A 118 23.68 -35.51 9.41
N PRO A 119 23.35 -36.15 8.29
CA PRO A 119 22.48 -35.61 7.28
C PRO A 119 21.08 -35.26 7.85
N LYS A 120 20.65 -33.98 7.64
CA LYS A 120 19.40 -33.46 8.16
C LYS A 120 18.87 -32.34 7.25
N THR A 121 17.58 -32.31 6.99
CA THR A 121 16.92 -31.20 6.28
C THR A 121 16.16 -30.35 7.28
N TYR A 122 16.30 -29.03 7.18
CA TYR A 122 15.56 -28.06 7.96
C TYR A 122 14.33 -27.60 7.19
N THR A 123 13.26 -27.30 7.91
CA THR A 123 11.97 -26.86 7.32
C THR A 123 12.03 -25.37 6.99
N PRO A 124 11.78 -24.96 5.72
CA PRO A 124 11.67 -23.56 5.39
C PRO A 124 10.40 -22.92 5.98
N THR A 125 10.44 -21.63 6.24
CA THR A 125 9.24 -20.82 6.34
C THR A 125 8.77 -20.54 4.92
N GLU A 126 7.58 -20.99 4.56
CA GLU A 126 7.03 -20.73 3.24
C GLU A 126 6.75 -19.23 3.05
N PRO A 127 6.98 -18.69 1.85
CA PRO A 127 6.67 -17.28 1.56
C PRO A 127 5.21 -16.94 1.90
N GLY A 128 4.98 -15.84 2.61
CA GLY A 128 3.64 -15.42 3.04
C GLY A 128 3.00 -16.25 4.16
N SER A 129 3.69 -17.26 4.71
CA SER A 129 3.15 -18.09 5.80
C SER A 129 3.31 -17.41 7.17
N SER A 130 2.24 -17.46 7.98
CA SER A 130 2.30 -17.12 9.41
C SER A 130 2.93 -18.23 10.28
N THR A 131 3.09 -19.43 9.74
CA THR A 131 3.73 -20.56 10.44
C THR A 131 5.21 -20.54 10.15
N LEU A 132 6.03 -20.36 11.19
CA LEU A 132 7.47 -20.33 11.06
C LEU A 132 8.04 -21.75 10.95
N GLY A 133 8.91 -21.97 9.95
CA GLY A 133 9.80 -23.13 9.86
C GLY A 133 11.06 -22.94 10.70
N ASP A 134 12.06 -23.77 10.46
CA ASP A 134 13.37 -23.72 11.11
C ASP A 134 14.22 -22.53 10.65
N PHE A 135 14.00 -22.10 9.38
CA PHE A 135 14.70 -20.99 8.76
C PHE A 135 13.80 -20.25 7.75
N SER A 136 14.24 -19.08 7.30
CA SER A 136 13.62 -18.29 6.24
C SER A 136 14.67 -17.63 5.35
N THR A 137 14.32 -17.31 4.11
CA THR A 137 15.12 -16.40 3.27
C THR A 137 14.99 -14.98 3.81
N MET A 138 16.10 -14.25 3.97
CA MET A 138 16.01 -12.83 4.32
C MET A 138 15.60 -12.00 3.11
N THR A 139 14.72 -11.03 3.33
CA THR A 139 14.38 -10.05 2.28
C THR A 139 15.65 -9.39 1.74
N TYR A 140 15.77 -9.31 0.43
CA TYR A 140 16.95 -8.89 -0.34
C TYR A 140 18.13 -9.86 -0.35
N SER A 141 17.97 -11.08 0.13
CA SER A 141 18.94 -12.16 -0.11
C SER A 141 19.12 -12.39 -1.61
N ALA A 142 20.33 -12.69 -2.04
CA ALA A 142 20.56 -13.14 -3.42
C ALA A 142 20.20 -14.60 -3.63
N SER A 143 19.98 -14.98 -4.90
CA SER A 143 19.94 -16.39 -5.33
C SER A 143 21.30 -17.04 -5.19
N GLY A 144 21.30 -18.35 -4.89
CA GLY A 144 22.51 -19.15 -4.90
C GLY A 144 22.23 -20.63 -4.66
N ASP A 145 23.18 -21.48 -5.05
CA ASP A 145 23.18 -22.91 -4.82
C ASP A 145 24.59 -23.28 -4.34
N VAL A 146 24.72 -23.43 -3.02
CA VAL A 146 26.01 -23.45 -2.32
C VAL A 146 26.11 -24.68 -1.43
N THR A 147 27.21 -25.41 -1.53
CA THR A 147 27.63 -26.40 -0.52
C THR A 147 28.94 -25.94 0.10
N GLY A 148 28.96 -25.81 1.42
CA GLY A 148 30.13 -25.26 2.12
C GLY A 148 30.19 -25.66 3.58
N THR A 149 31.40 -25.56 4.14
CA THR A 149 31.64 -25.78 5.57
C THR A 149 31.11 -24.58 6.36
N VAL A 150 30.34 -24.82 7.40
CA VAL A 150 29.87 -23.81 8.35
C VAL A 150 31.05 -23.34 9.20
N GLN A 151 31.27 -22.05 9.26
CA GLN A 151 32.26 -21.45 10.14
C GLN A 151 31.58 -20.43 11.06
N ALA A 152 31.63 -20.71 12.34
CA ALA A 152 31.14 -19.80 13.39
C ALA A 152 31.96 -18.51 13.44
N VAL A 153 31.26 -17.38 13.59
CA VAL A 153 31.87 -16.04 13.63
C VAL A 153 31.44 -15.33 14.90
N ASP A 154 32.36 -15.18 15.84
CA ASP A 154 32.19 -14.47 17.12
C ASP A 154 30.87 -14.80 17.84
N LEU A 155 30.57 -16.11 18.01
CA LEU A 155 29.33 -16.55 18.64
C LEU A 155 29.41 -16.43 20.16
N THR A 156 28.31 -16.04 20.78
CA THR A 156 28.11 -16.05 22.24
C THR A 156 27.18 -17.21 22.60
N LEU A 157 27.76 -18.39 22.87
CA LEU A 157 27.05 -19.61 23.27
C LEU A 157 27.70 -20.18 24.55
N PRO A 158 26.91 -20.48 25.62
CA PRO A 158 25.46 -20.24 25.73
C PRO A 158 25.09 -18.75 25.72
N PRO A 159 23.83 -18.41 25.41
CA PRO A 159 23.39 -17.00 25.28
C PRO A 159 23.50 -16.26 26.63
N THR A 160 23.82 -15.00 26.56
CA THR A 160 23.77 -14.08 27.71
C THR A 160 22.33 -13.83 28.16
N PRO A 161 22.07 -13.43 29.43
CA PRO A 161 20.71 -13.14 29.91
C PRO A 161 19.97 -12.04 29.15
N ALA A 162 20.70 -11.10 28.56
CA ALA A 162 20.18 -10.00 27.75
C ALA A 162 20.83 -9.99 26.36
N PRO A 163 20.13 -9.50 25.32
CA PRO A 163 20.69 -9.35 23.99
C PRO A 163 21.96 -8.50 23.99
N SER A 164 23.08 -9.04 23.48
CA SER A 164 24.37 -8.37 23.51
C SER A 164 25.38 -8.86 22.46
N SER A 165 25.02 -9.85 21.63
CA SER A 165 25.93 -10.42 20.64
C SER A 165 26.37 -9.36 19.62
N THR A 166 27.69 -9.30 19.39
CA THR A 166 28.31 -8.47 18.34
C THR A 166 28.72 -9.30 17.12
N SER A 167 28.40 -10.58 17.10
CA SER A 167 28.76 -11.54 16.06
C SER A 167 28.57 -10.98 14.65
N GLY A 168 29.65 -10.87 13.90
CA GLY A 168 29.66 -10.36 12.53
C GLY A 168 29.44 -8.83 12.39
N CYS A 169 29.44 -8.08 13.47
CA CYS A 169 29.28 -6.63 13.44
C CYS A 169 30.53 -5.91 12.94
N GLU A 170 31.71 -6.42 13.22
CA GLU A 170 32.98 -5.85 12.84
C GLU A 170 33.71 -6.76 11.82
N ALA A 171 34.48 -6.15 10.92
CA ALA A 171 35.31 -6.89 9.98
C ALA A 171 36.35 -7.79 10.68
N SER A 172 36.79 -7.40 11.89
CA SER A 172 37.70 -8.18 12.75
C SER A 172 37.13 -9.52 13.20
N ASP A 173 35.81 -9.67 13.31
CA ASP A 173 35.15 -10.90 13.72
C ASP A 173 35.40 -12.04 12.72
N PHE A 174 35.70 -11.66 11.49
CA PHE A 174 36.03 -12.58 10.40
C PHE A 174 37.55 -12.86 10.29
N ALA A 175 38.36 -12.48 11.31
CA ALA A 175 39.75 -12.82 11.31
C ALA A 175 39.93 -14.35 11.28
N GLY A 176 40.64 -14.87 10.26
CA GLY A 176 40.80 -16.32 10.05
C GLY A 176 39.60 -17.00 9.40
N PHE A 177 38.64 -16.25 8.87
CA PHE A 177 37.54 -16.83 8.10
C PHE A 177 38.07 -17.42 6.76
N THR A 178 37.68 -18.64 6.48
CA THR A 178 38.08 -19.33 5.25
C THR A 178 37.14 -18.97 4.10
N ARG A 179 37.69 -18.38 3.04
CA ARG A 179 36.90 -18.04 1.84
C ARG A 179 36.18 -19.27 1.27
N GLY A 180 34.94 -19.09 0.90
CA GLY A 180 34.06 -20.16 0.38
C GLY A 180 33.28 -20.90 1.47
N ASN A 181 33.60 -20.70 2.76
CA ASN A 181 32.79 -21.23 3.84
C ASN A 181 31.45 -20.47 3.97
N VAL A 182 30.48 -21.10 4.65
CA VAL A 182 29.22 -20.52 5.06
C VAL A 182 29.41 -19.84 6.41
N ALA A 183 29.17 -18.54 6.49
CA ALA A 183 29.28 -17.80 7.75
C ALA A 183 28.05 -18.07 8.62
N LEU A 184 28.28 -18.55 9.84
CA LEU A 184 27.26 -18.66 10.87
C LEU A 184 27.43 -17.51 11.86
N VAL A 185 26.48 -16.58 11.87
CA VAL A 185 26.51 -15.38 12.73
C VAL A 185 25.26 -15.33 13.60
N GLN A 186 25.40 -14.78 14.80
CA GLN A 186 24.30 -14.66 15.75
C GLN A 186 23.64 -13.28 15.60
N ARG A 187 22.28 -13.21 15.69
CA ARG A 187 21.56 -11.94 15.85
C ARG A 187 22.15 -11.16 17.04
N GLY A 188 21.96 -9.85 17.07
CA GLY A 188 22.51 -9.07 18.17
C GLY A 188 22.29 -7.56 18.02
N THR A 189 23.34 -6.78 18.19
CA THR A 189 23.28 -5.32 18.37
C THR A 189 23.36 -4.53 17.06
N CYS A 190 23.89 -5.11 15.98
CA CYS A 190 23.98 -4.42 14.68
C CYS A 190 22.99 -4.99 13.65
N ASP A 191 22.73 -4.23 12.60
CA ASP A 191 21.81 -4.57 11.52
C ASP A 191 22.24 -5.82 10.75
N PHE A 192 21.28 -6.59 10.24
CA PHE A 192 21.54 -7.77 9.42
C PHE A 192 22.37 -7.47 8.18
N GLU A 193 22.13 -6.29 7.58
CA GLU A 193 22.92 -5.81 6.44
C GLU A 193 24.41 -5.71 6.76
N VAL A 194 24.79 -5.20 7.94
CA VAL A 194 26.18 -5.07 8.37
C VAL A 194 26.84 -6.45 8.46
N LYS A 195 26.15 -7.41 9.10
CA LYS A 195 26.62 -8.80 9.23
C LYS A 195 26.82 -9.47 7.87
N ALA A 196 25.84 -9.31 6.98
CA ALA A 196 25.87 -9.92 5.65
C ALA A 196 26.98 -9.30 4.77
N ARG A 197 27.20 -7.98 4.84
CA ARG A 197 28.27 -7.32 4.10
C ARG A 197 29.67 -7.68 4.62
N ASN A 198 29.85 -7.78 5.92
CA ASN A 198 31.12 -8.19 6.52
C ASN A 198 31.44 -9.65 6.12
N ALA A 199 30.47 -10.55 6.14
CA ALA A 199 30.63 -11.92 5.68
C ALA A 199 30.98 -11.99 4.18
N LEU A 200 30.27 -11.24 3.33
CA LEU A 200 30.55 -11.14 1.90
C LEU A 200 31.99 -10.61 1.65
N ALA A 201 32.41 -9.57 2.36
CA ALA A 201 33.75 -9.02 2.25
C ALA A 201 34.84 -10.01 2.70
N ALA A 202 34.55 -10.85 3.71
CA ALA A 202 35.41 -11.93 4.15
C ALA A 202 35.46 -13.11 3.15
N GLY A 203 34.57 -13.12 2.15
CA GLY A 203 34.50 -14.14 1.11
C GLY A 203 33.64 -15.33 1.48
N ALA A 204 32.66 -15.16 2.35
CA ALA A 204 31.63 -16.18 2.60
C ALA A 204 30.86 -16.51 1.33
N SER A 205 30.47 -17.77 1.16
CA SER A 205 29.63 -18.24 0.05
C SER A 205 28.16 -18.10 0.35
N ALA A 206 27.77 -18.08 1.63
CA ALA A 206 26.43 -17.80 2.15
C ALA A 206 26.53 -17.35 3.61
N VAL A 207 25.43 -16.80 4.14
CA VAL A 207 25.34 -16.39 5.55
C VAL A 207 24.09 -16.97 6.16
N ILE A 208 24.21 -17.53 7.37
CA ILE A 208 23.09 -17.94 8.23
C ILE A 208 23.12 -17.04 9.46
N ILE A 209 22.08 -16.23 9.65
CA ILE A 209 21.92 -15.34 10.80
C ILE A 209 20.87 -15.99 11.72
N PHE A 210 21.29 -16.58 12.82
CA PHE A 210 20.38 -17.24 13.75
C PHE A 210 20.04 -16.36 14.96
N ASN A 211 18.93 -16.66 15.63
CA ASN A 211 18.45 -15.87 16.75
C ASN A 211 19.36 -16.01 17.99
N GLU A 212 19.22 -15.11 18.98
CA GLU A 212 20.16 -15.00 20.10
C GLU A 212 19.93 -15.97 21.27
N GLY A 213 18.72 -16.55 21.40
CA GLY A 213 18.40 -17.57 22.40
C GLY A 213 17.77 -17.09 23.70
N GLN A 214 17.63 -15.76 23.93
CA GLN A 214 16.91 -15.23 25.10
C GLN A 214 15.38 -15.47 24.96
N PRO A 215 14.60 -15.38 26.04
CA PRO A 215 13.15 -15.42 25.97
C PRO A 215 12.59 -14.44 24.90
N GLY A 216 11.77 -14.95 23.98
CA GLY A 216 11.27 -14.17 22.84
C GLY A 216 12.23 -14.04 21.66
N ARG A 217 13.46 -14.60 21.75
CA ARG A 217 14.47 -14.58 20.69
C ARG A 217 15.01 -15.99 20.39
N THR A 218 14.11 -16.95 20.29
CA THR A 218 14.42 -18.36 19.96
C THR A 218 13.84 -18.79 18.63
N ASN A 219 12.78 -18.16 18.16
CA ASN A 219 12.12 -18.48 16.90
C ASN A 219 12.97 -18.07 15.68
N THR A 220 12.56 -18.54 14.51
CA THR A 220 13.18 -18.16 13.22
C THR A 220 13.23 -16.65 13.03
N VAL A 221 14.38 -16.17 12.58
CA VAL A 221 14.58 -14.75 12.27
C VAL A 221 13.94 -14.45 10.92
N LEU A 222 12.85 -13.70 10.91
CA LEU A 222 12.33 -13.06 9.72
C LEU A 222 13.08 -11.74 9.54
N GLY A 223 14.12 -11.76 8.72
CA GLY A 223 15.04 -10.62 8.58
C GLY A 223 14.92 -9.92 7.23
N ARG A 224 15.25 -8.63 7.25
CA ARG A 224 15.36 -7.81 6.04
C ARG A 224 16.74 -7.16 6.00
N LEU A 225 17.41 -7.20 4.85
CA LEU A 225 18.59 -6.37 4.55
C LEU A 225 18.12 -4.95 4.20
N ALA A 226 19.04 -3.99 4.20
CA ALA A 226 18.69 -2.60 3.89
C ALA A 226 18.20 -2.40 2.44
N GLY A 227 18.63 -3.29 1.55
CA GLY A 227 18.27 -3.27 0.13
C GLY A 227 19.03 -4.31 -0.67
N PRO A 228 18.83 -4.38 -1.99
CA PRO A 228 19.63 -5.20 -2.89
C PRO A 228 21.10 -4.81 -2.85
N GLY A 229 22.01 -5.79 -3.06
CA GLY A 229 23.45 -5.54 -3.13
C GLY A 229 24.32 -6.54 -2.39
N VAL A 230 23.77 -7.34 -1.48
CA VAL A 230 24.43 -8.55 -0.97
C VAL A 230 24.25 -9.62 -2.03
N THR A 231 25.36 -10.16 -2.57
CA THR A 231 25.35 -11.05 -3.76
C THR A 231 25.45 -12.53 -3.42
N ILE A 232 25.26 -12.89 -2.17
CA ILE A 232 25.27 -14.27 -1.66
C ILE A 232 23.97 -14.59 -0.93
N PRO A 233 23.55 -15.85 -0.81
CA PRO A 233 22.43 -16.27 0.02
C PRO A 233 22.56 -15.81 1.47
N VAL A 234 21.48 -15.25 2.01
CA VAL A 234 21.36 -14.87 3.43
C VAL A 234 20.08 -15.45 4.00
N LEU A 235 20.24 -16.34 4.97
CA LEU A 235 19.13 -17.01 5.66
C LEU A 235 19.01 -16.47 7.10
N GLY A 236 17.78 -16.34 7.57
CA GLY A 236 17.46 -16.19 8.97
C GLY A 236 17.10 -17.56 9.57
N ALA A 237 17.59 -17.91 10.73
CA ALA A 237 17.35 -19.21 11.35
C ALA A 237 16.90 -19.08 12.81
N SER A 238 16.28 -20.14 13.34
CA SER A 238 15.96 -20.26 14.76
C SER A 238 17.24 -20.42 15.58
N PHE A 239 17.14 -20.14 16.89
CA PHE A 239 18.25 -20.36 17.80
C PHE A 239 18.71 -21.83 17.79
N ALA A 240 17.76 -22.78 17.77
CA ALA A 240 18.05 -24.22 17.75
C ALA A 240 18.86 -24.64 16.51
N VAL A 241 18.54 -24.08 15.33
CA VAL A 241 19.33 -24.32 14.11
C VAL A 241 20.75 -23.77 14.25
N GLY A 242 20.88 -22.58 14.84
CA GLY A 242 22.19 -21.98 15.07
C GLY A 242 23.08 -22.80 15.99
N GLU A 243 22.53 -23.32 17.11
CA GLU A 243 23.25 -24.22 18.02
C GLU A 243 23.65 -25.54 17.33
N ASP A 244 22.74 -26.15 16.56
CA ASP A 244 22.96 -27.40 15.84
C ASP A 244 24.08 -27.22 14.81
N LEU A 245 24.10 -26.13 14.06
CA LEU A 245 25.12 -25.87 13.05
C LEU A 245 26.47 -25.38 13.62
N ALA A 246 26.47 -24.87 14.84
CA ALA A 246 27.69 -24.41 15.51
C ALA A 246 28.57 -25.56 16.01
N SER A 247 27.99 -26.76 16.19
CA SER A 247 28.71 -27.94 16.75
C SER A 247 28.21 -29.23 16.11
N PRO A 248 29.13 -30.12 15.67
CA PRO A 248 30.59 -30.00 15.75
C PRO A 248 31.17 -29.06 14.70
N ALA A 249 32.37 -28.55 14.93
CA ALA A 249 33.10 -27.80 13.92
C ALA A 249 33.34 -28.65 12.66
N GLY A 250 33.22 -28.02 11.48
CA GLY A 250 33.37 -28.70 10.20
C GLY A 250 32.05 -29.24 9.63
N THR A 251 30.91 -28.93 10.23
CA THR A 251 29.58 -29.20 9.66
C THR A 251 29.52 -28.65 8.24
N VAL A 252 29.02 -29.44 7.30
CA VAL A 252 28.82 -29.04 5.90
C VAL A 252 27.34 -28.92 5.62
N VAL A 253 26.94 -27.79 5.02
CA VAL A 253 25.55 -27.53 4.62
C VAL A 253 25.42 -27.29 3.13
N HIS A 254 24.24 -27.62 2.60
CA HIS A 254 23.76 -27.20 1.29
C HIS A 254 22.67 -26.13 1.48
N ILE A 255 22.84 -25.02 0.82
CA ILE A 255 21.90 -23.88 0.82
C ILE A 255 21.52 -23.59 -0.62
N LYS A 256 20.22 -23.53 -0.88
CA LYS A 256 19.70 -23.05 -2.17
C LYS A 256 18.64 -21.99 -1.92
N THR A 257 18.80 -20.85 -2.57
CA THR A 257 17.83 -19.76 -2.64
C THR A 257 17.53 -19.42 -4.09
N ASP A 258 16.29 -19.14 -4.40
CA ASP A 258 15.85 -18.67 -5.72
C ASP A 258 15.04 -17.39 -5.52
N THR A 259 15.71 -16.25 -5.69
CA THR A 259 15.17 -14.93 -5.40
C THR A 259 15.41 -13.98 -6.56
N THR A 260 14.60 -12.96 -6.67
CA THR A 260 14.90 -11.75 -7.45
C THR A 260 15.13 -10.62 -6.47
N SER A 261 16.36 -10.07 -6.45
CA SER A 261 16.77 -8.99 -5.55
C SER A 261 17.52 -7.93 -6.37
N GLU A 262 16.85 -6.84 -6.71
CA GLU A 262 17.39 -5.82 -7.63
C GLU A 262 16.78 -4.43 -7.34
N ASN A 263 17.46 -3.36 -7.77
CA ASN A 263 16.87 -2.04 -7.81
C ASN A 263 16.03 -1.90 -9.08
N ARG A 264 14.81 -1.40 -8.94
CA ARG A 264 13.91 -1.05 -10.05
C ARG A 264 13.59 0.43 -10.06
N LEU A 265 13.42 0.96 -11.25
CA LEU A 265 12.91 2.31 -11.47
C LEU A 265 11.39 2.27 -11.54
N THR A 266 10.73 3.24 -10.90
CA THR A 266 9.29 3.48 -11.03
C THR A 266 9.00 4.98 -11.02
N HIS A 267 7.71 5.37 -11.13
CA HIS A 267 7.32 6.76 -11.28
C HIS A 267 6.04 7.06 -10.51
N ASN A 268 6.06 8.12 -9.68
CA ASN A 268 4.86 8.81 -9.27
C ASN A 268 4.34 9.67 -10.42
N VAL A 269 3.02 9.80 -10.54
CA VAL A 269 2.39 10.77 -11.46
C VAL A 269 1.88 11.95 -10.64
N ILE A 270 2.40 13.14 -10.91
CA ILE A 270 2.02 14.37 -10.21
C ILE A 270 1.39 15.34 -11.22
N ALA A 271 0.22 15.89 -10.88
CA ALA A 271 -0.50 16.82 -11.75
C ALA A 271 -0.87 18.11 -11.01
N ASP A 272 -0.30 19.21 -11.42
CA ASP A 272 -0.61 20.54 -10.90
C ASP A 272 -1.63 21.28 -11.78
N SER A 273 -2.64 21.89 -11.15
CA SER A 273 -3.53 22.82 -11.85
C SER A 273 -2.75 24.01 -12.39
N ARG A 274 -3.23 24.59 -13.50
CA ARG A 274 -2.65 25.83 -14.05
C ARG A 274 -3.04 27.06 -13.26
N TRP A 275 -4.08 26.94 -12.46
CA TRP A 275 -4.73 28.00 -11.72
C TRP A 275 -4.51 27.84 -10.22
N GLY A 276 -4.98 28.80 -9.47
CA GLY A 276 -4.95 28.81 -8.01
C GLY A 276 -3.64 29.31 -7.40
N ASP A 277 -3.72 29.71 -6.14
CA ASP A 277 -2.60 30.23 -5.36
C ASP A 277 -1.52 29.12 -5.18
N PRO A 278 -0.30 29.30 -5.71
CA PRO A 278 0.76 28.31 -5.58
C PRO A 278 1.28 28.15 -4.15
N ASN A 279 0.90 29.04 -3.22
CA ASN A 279 1.25 28.93 -1.81
C ASN A 279 0.17 28.23 -0.96
N LYS A 280 -0.93 27.85 -1.61
CA LYS A 280 -2.05 27.11 -1.02
C LYS A 280 -2.36 25.90 -1.87
N VAL A 281 -1.59 24.83 -1.69
CA VAL A 281 -1.75 23.58 -2.43
C VAL A 281 -2.69 22.66 -1.65
N VAL A 282 -3.79 22.26 -2.28
CA VAL A 282 -4.67 21.19 -1.86
C VAL A 282 -4.26 19.95 -2.62
N MET A 283 -3.79 18.95 -1.89
CA MET A 283 -3.26 17.73 -2.49
C MET A 283 -4.26 16.58 -2.34
N ILE A 284 -4.41 15.79 -3.39
CA ILE A 284 -5.38 14.69 -3.51
C ILE A 284 -4.62 13.53 -4.13
N GLY A 285 -4.74 12.32 -3.57
CA GLY A 285 -3.99 11.21 -4.11
C GLY A 285 -4.52 9.84 -3.76
N ALA A 286 -4.03 8.88 -4.55
CA ALA A 286 -4.27 7.46 -4.46
C ALA A 286 -3.03 6.74 -4.97
N HIS A 287 -2.77 5.51 -4.55
CA HIS A 287 -1.71 4.76 -5.23
C HIS A 287 -2.20 4.17 -6.54
N LEU A 288 -1.28 3.93 -7.45
CA LEU A 288 -1.57 3.46 -8.80
C LEU A 288 -1.10 2.03 -9.03
N ASP A 289 -0.11 1.59 -8.28
CA ASP A 289 0.36 0.22 -8.36
C ASP A 289 -0.64 -0.76 -7.76
N SER A 290 -0.47 -2.02 -8.05
CA SER A 290 -1.12 -3.16 -7.42
C SER A 290 -0.06 -4.09 -6.86
N VAL A 291 -0.48 -5.10 -6.09
CA VAL A 291 0.36 -6.26 -5.81
C VAL A 291 0.70 -7.02 -7.11
N VAL A 292 1.73 -7.90 -7.05
CA VAL A 292 2.12 -8.73 -8.19
C VAL A 292 1.07 -9.80 -8.53
N ASP A 293 0.28 -10.22 -7.55
CA ASP A 293 -0.65 -11.35 -7.63
C ASP A 293 -2.01 -10.99 -8.22
N GLY A 294 -2.27 -9.72 -8.49
CA GLY A 294 -3.56 -9.27 -8.99
C GLY A 294 -3.56 -7.94 -9.76
N PRO A 295 -4.67 -7.66 -10.45
CA PRO A 295 -4.83 -6.42 -11.21
C PRO A 295 -5.07 -5.20 -10.32
N GLY A 296 -5.44 -5.37 -9.04
CA GLY A 296 -5.65 -4.30 -8.08
C GLY A 296 -6.73 -3.30 -8.54
N ILE A 297 -7.94 -3.75 -8.83
CA ILE A 297 -8.97 -2.85 -9.40
C ILE A 297 -9.78 -2.15 -8.30
N ASN A 298 -9.99 -2.80 -7.16
CA ASN A 298 -10.43 -2.10 -5.98
C ASN A 298 -9.23 -1.50 -5.24
N ASP A 299 -8.17 -2.26 -5.08
CA ASP A 299 -6.92 -1.90 -4.43
C ASP A 299 -5.79 -1.59 -5.44
N ASN A 300 -5.49 -0.33 -5.78
CA ASN A 300 -6.29 0.85 -5.52
C ASN A 300 -6.68 1.51 -6.87
N GLY A 301 -7.15 0.68 -7.81
CA GLY A 301 -7.75 1.18 -9.05
C GLY A 301 -8.96 2.06 -8.76
N SER A 302 -9.73 1.76 -7.67
CA SER A 302 -10.96 2.48 -7.32
C SER A 302 -10.68 3.94 -6.94
N GLY A 303 -9.75 4.20 -6.03
CA GLY A 303 -9.32 5.55 -5.67
C GLY A 303 -8.64 6.27 -6.83
N SER A 304 -7.69 5.59 -7.48
CA SER A 304 -6.97 6.11 -8.64
C SER A 304 -7.90 6.54 -9.79
N ALA A 305 -8.92 5.77 -10.11
CA ALA A 305 -9.88 6.08 -11.17
C ALA A 305 -10.86 7.18 -10.75
N ALA A 306 -11.28 7.23 -9.48
CA ALA A 306 -12.12 8.29 -8.94
C ALA A 306 -11.39 9.64 -9.01
N ASP A 307 -10.15 9.70 -8.52
CA ASP A 307 -9.30 10.88 -8.57
C ASP A 307 -9.06 11.36 -10.00
N LEU A 308 -8.81 10.43 -10.94
CA LEU A 308 -8.63 10.76 -12.35
C LEU A 308 -9.89 11.39 -12.96
N THR A 309 -11.08 10.85 -12.62
CA THR A 309 -12.34 11.39 -13.11
C THR A 309 -12.60 12.79 -12.57
N VAL A 310 -12.30 13.03 -11.28
CA VAL A 310 -12.39 14.36 -10.65
C VAL A 310 -11.39 15.33 -11.29
N ALA A 311 -10.15 14.87 -11.50
CA ALA A 311 -9.12 15.68 -12.14
C ALA A 311 -9.50 16.03 -13.61
N GLU A 312 -10.06 15.11 -14.39
CA GLU A 312 -10.54 15.41 -15.76
C GLU A 312 -11.61 16.52 -15.75
N ALA A 313 -12.53 16.49 -14.78
CA ALA A 313 -13.58 17.51 -14.64
C ALA A 313 -13.03 18.90 -14.25
N LEU A 314 -11.98 18.95 -13.43
CA LEU A 314 -11.43 20.19 -12.87
C LEU A 314 -10.27 20.78 -13.67
N GLY A 315 -9.69 20.07 -14.62
CA GLY A 315 -8.41 20.42 -15.25
C GLY A 315 -8.38 21.78 -15.97
N ARG A 316 -9.53 22.33 -16.36
CA ARG A 316 -9.65 23.65 -17.04
C ARG A 316 -10.39 24.69 -16.20
N ILE A 317 -10.69 24.37 -14.97
CA ILE A 317 -11.46 25.24 -14.08
C ILE A 317 -10.50 26.07 -13.24
N PRO A 318 -10.59 27.42 -13.28
CA PRO A 318 -9.83 28.29 -12.39
C PRO A 318 -10.30 28.12 -10.96
N THR A 319 -9.47 27.55 -10.10
CA THR A 319 -9.70 27.40 -8.66
C THR A 319 -8.99 28.52 -7.88
N THR A 320 -9.43 28.77 -6.63
CA THR A 320 -8.79 29.72 -5.73
C THR A 320 -7.45 29.19 -5.24
N ASN A 321 -7.43 27.94 -4.84
CA ASN A 321 -6.24 27.25 -4.37
C ASN A 321 -5.67 26.35 -5.48
N ARG A 322 -4.36 26.13 -5.47
CA ARG A 322 -3.75 25.17 -6.39
C ARG A 322 -4.18 23.76 -6.03
N LEU A 323 -4.74 23.05 -7.00
CA LEU A 323 -4.98 21.63 -6.86
C LEU A 323 -3.74 20.87 -7.36
N ARG A 324 -3.33 19.86 -6.59
CA ARG A 324 -2.32 18.88 -6.97
C ARG A 324 -2.89 17.50 -6.79
N PHE A 325 -2.97 16.75 -7.88
CA PHE A 325 -3.28 15.32 -7.83
C PHE A 325 -2.01 14.50 -7.88
N ALA A 326 -1.99 13.37 -7.19
CA ALA A 326 -0.88 12.44 -7.19
C ALA A 326 -1.37 11.00 -7.31
N TRP A 327 -0.65 10.22 -8.12
CA TRP A 327 -0.80 8.77 -8.20
C TRP A 327 0.53 8.18 -7.79
N TRP A 328 0.53 7.54 -6.62
CA TRP A 328 1.74 7.01 -6.03
C TRP A 328 2.09 5.67 -6.64
N SER A 329 3.37 5.33 -6.62
CA SER A 329 3.89 4.03 -6.98
C SER A 329 4.55 3.37 -5.78
N ALA A 330 4.58 2.05 -5.78
CA ALA A 330 5.20 1.24 -4.73
C ALA A 330 4.63 1.52 -3.31
N GLU A 331 3.34 1.81 -3.24
CA GLU A 331 2.58 1.85 -1.99
C GLU A 331 2.59 0.47 -1.35
N GLU A 332 2.27 -0.56 -2.13
CA GLU A 332 2.23 -1.97 -1.79
C GLU A 332 3.55 -2.54 -1.23
N LEU A 333 4.63 -1.80 -1.39
CA LEU A 333 5.96 -2.12 -0.88
C LEU A 333 6.34 -1.30 0.36
N GLY A 334 5.37 -0.63 0.97
CA GLY A 334 5.51 0.18 2.18
C GLY A 334 5.61 1.68 1.91
N LEU A 335 4.65 2.25 1.19
CA LEU A 335 4.44 3.68 0.94
C LEU A 335 5.62 4.37 0.24
N LEU A 336 6.43 3.63 -0.56
CA LEU A 336 7.73 4.14 -1.03
C LEU A 336 7.59 5.38 -1.92
N GLY A 337 6.53 5.48 -2.72
CA GLY A 337 6.32 6.61 -3.63
C GLY A 337 5.92 7.89 -2.91
N SER A 338 4.96 7.83 -2.02
CA SER A 338 4.54 8.98 -1.19
C SER A 338 5.64 9.41 -0.22
N GLN A 339 6.36 8.45 0.39
CA GLN A 339 7.53 8.72 1.23
C GLN A 339 8.63 9.43 0.44
N TYR A 340 8.99 8.90 -0.75
CA TYR A 340 9.97 9.54 -1.62
C TYR A 340 9.58 10.97 -1.97
N TYR A 341 8.29 11.20 -2.28
CA TYR A 341 7.80 12.54 -2.57
C TYR A 341 7.96 13.48 -1.38
N VAL A 342 7.52 13.09 -0.19
CA VAL A 342 7.58 13.92 1.02
C VAL A 342 9.02 14.21 1.44
N ASP A 343 9.91 13.22 1.40
CA ASP A 343 11.31 13.35 1.78
C ASP A 343 12.09 14.28 0.84
N ASN A 344 11.73 14.26 -0.45
CA ASN A 344 12.39 15.09 -1.45
C ASN A 344 11.67 16.44 -1.71
N LEU A 345 10.59 16.72 -0.97
CA LEU A 345 9.88 17.99 -1.08
C LEU A 345 10.62 19.07 -0.28
N PRO A 346 11.19 20.11 -0.94
CA PRO A 346 11.86 21.19 -0.23
C PRO A 346 10.97 21.83 0.84
N ALA A 347 11.52 22.24 1.96
CA ALA A 347 10.78 22.76 3.10
C ALA A 347 9.83 23.93 2.73
N ASP A 348 10.28 24.81 1.82
CA ASP A 348 9.45 25.92 1.31
C ASP A 348 8.30 25.44 0.42
N GLN A 349 8.44 24.31 -0.27
CA GLN A 349 7.36 23.69 -1.04
C GLN A 349 6.43 22.88 -0.13
N ARG A 350 6.98 22.18 0.85
CA ARG A 350 6.21 21.44 1.85
C ARG A 350 5.26 22.36 2.63
N SER A 351 5.73 23.53 3.05
CA SER A 351 4.90 24.53 3.74
C SER A 351 3.72 25.07 2.92
N LYS A 352 3.74 24.90 1.59
CA LYS A 352 2.67 25.27 0.67
C LYS A 352 1.57 24.22 0.58
N VAL A 353 1.87 22.95 0.86
CA VAL A 353 0.86 21.89 0.95
C VAL A 353 0.06 22.10 2.23
N LYS A 354 -1.24 22.40 2.08
CA LYS A 354 -2.10 22.76 3.21
C LYS A 354 -2.89 21.58 3.75
N LEU A 355 -3.13 20.59 2.92
CA LEU A 355 -3.77 19.34 3.31
C LEU A 355 -3.49 18.27 2.25
N TYR A 356 -3.64 17.01 2.65
CA TYR A 356 -3.62 15.84 1.78
C TYR A 356 -4.89 15.01 1.97
N LEU A 357 -5.54 14.68 0.86
CA LEU A 357 -6.71 13.79 0.82
C LEU A 357 -6.28 12.47 0.22
N ASN A 358 -6.47 11.38 0.95
CA ASN A 358 -6.11 10.02 0.56
C ASN A 358 -7.35 9.20 0.23
N PHE A 359 -7.34 8.54 -0.91
CA PHE A 359 -8.45 7.70 -1.33
C PHE A 359 -7.94 6.32 -1.73
N ASP A 360 -8.15 5.38 -0.83
CA ASP A 360 -7.68 4.03 -0.96
C ASP A 360 -8.83 3.05 -0.75
N MET A 361 -9.00 2.09 -1.68
CA MET A 361 -10.09 1.12 -1.67
C MET A 361 -11.45 1.74 -1.39
N VAL A 362 -11.96 2.54 -2.31
CA VAL A 362 -13.23 3.29 -2.14
C VAL A 362 -14.47 2.57 -2.68
N ALA A 363 -14.34 1.28 -3.05
CA ALA A 363 -15.41 0.53 -3.69
C ALA A 363 -15.49 -0.97 -3.34
N SER A 364 -15.08 -1.35 -2.13
CA SER A 364 -15.06 -2.75 -1.69
C SER A 364 -16.43 -3.43 -1.83
N PRO A 365 -16.51 -4.69 -2.24
CA PRO A 365 -17.79 -5.34 -2.55
C PRO A 365 -18.70 -5.50 -1.32
N ASN A 366 -18.13 -5.78 -0.16
CA ASN A 366 -18.82 -5.88 1.13
C ASN A 366 -18.55 -4.65 2.00
N TYR A 367 -18.58 -3.45 1.41
CA TYR A 367 -18.13 -2.18 1.96
C TYR A 367 -18.76 -1.76 3.30
N ALA A 368 -18.02 -0.99 4.09
CA ALA A 368 -18.54 0.03 4.99
C ALA A 368 -18.10 1.41 4.44
N LEU A 369 -18.87 2.47 4.70
CA LEU A 369 -18.43 3.82 4.38
C LEU A 369 -17.62 4.32 5.57
N LYS A 370 -16.30 4.40 5.42
CA LYS A 370 -15.38 4.79 6.48
C LYS A 370 -14.70 6.12 6.14
N ILE A 371 -14.58 6.97 7.15
CA ILE A 371 -13.89 8.27 7.08
C ILE A 371 -12.70 8.19 8.04
N TYR A 372 -11.53 8.65 7.62
CA TYR A 372 -10.38 8.72 8.54
C TYR A 372 -10.67 9.67 9.70
N ASP A 373 -10.60 9.15 10.94
CA ASP A 373 -10.87 9.88 12.19
C ASP A 373 -9.73 10.88 12.44
N GLY A 374 -10.03 12.13 12.19
CA GLY A 374 -9.05 13.22 12.28
C GLY A 374 -8.86 13.77 13.68
N ASP A 375 -9.81 13.56 14.60
CA ASP A 375 -9.75 14.08 15.98
C ASP A 375 -9.75 12.99 17.06
N ASP A 376 -9.64 11.70 16.65
CA ASP A 376 -9.68 10.54 17.54
C ASP A 376 -10.94 10.57 18.43
N SER A 377 -12.09 10.85 17.78
CA SER A 377 -13.37 11.03 18.47
C SER A 377 -13.91 9.73 19.07
N ASP A 378 -13.53 8.58 18.54
CA ASP A 378 -13.88 7.27 19.05
C ASP A 378 -12.92 6.77 20.15
N GLN A 379 -11.77 7.41 20.32
CA GLN A 379 -10.74 7.12 21.34
C GLN A 379 -10.24 5.67 21.25
N THR A 380 -10.12 5.15 20.02
CA THR A 380 -9.61 3.80 19.74
C THR A 380 -8.45 3.88 18.75
N GLY A 381 -7.53 2.92 18.79
CA GLY A 381 -6.47 2.77 17.80
C GLY A 381 -5.42 3.87 17.81
N SER A 382 -5.25 4.56 16.69
CA SER A 382 -4.20 5.56 16.49
C SER A 382 -4.62 6.94 17.01
N PRO A 383 -3.68 7.78 17.48
CA PRO A 383 -4.02 9.11 17.95
C PRO A 383 -4.49 10.02 16.80
N ALA A 384 -5.13 11.13 17.16
CA ALA A 384 -5.61 12.17 16.24
C ALA A 384 -4.56 12.59 15.20
N GLY A 385 -5.02 12.90 14.00
CA GLY A 385 -4.20 13.44 12.93
C GLY A 385 -3.66 14.84 13.24
N PRO A 386 -2.76 15.40 12.40
CA PRO A 386 -2.29 16.78 12.53
C PRO A 386 -3.44 17.78 12.53
N ALA A 387 -3.21 18.95 13.17
CA ALA A 387 -4.20 20.02 13.24
C ALA A 387 -4.77 20.37 11.85
N GLY A 388 -6.06 20.23 11.68
CA GLY A 388 -6.77 20.35 10.41
C GLY A 388 -7.37 19.03 9.91
N SER A 389 -6.94 17.88 10.43
CA SER A 389 -7.48 16.58 10.03
C SER A 389 -8.94 16.42 10.45
N ALA A 390 -9.32 16.91 11.65
CA ALA A 390 -10.70 16.94 12.12
C ALA A 390 -11.65 17.74 11.19
N GLU A 391 -11.18 18.83 10.59
CA GLU A 391 -11.98 19.63 9.67
C GLU A 391 -12.18 18.89 8.33
N ILE A 392 -11.21 18.05 7.93
CA ILE A 392 -11.34 17.19 6.75
C ILE A 392 -12.36 16.10 7.00
N GLU A 393 -12.28 15.43 8.13
CA GLU A 393 -13.26 14.43 8.57
C GLU A 393 -14.68 14.99 8.55
N LYS A 394 -14.92 16.12 9.24
CA LYS A 394 -16.23 16.81 9.32
C LYS A 394 -16.81 17.19 7.96
N LEU A 395 -15.98 17.42 6.95
CA LEU A 395 -16.46 17.65 5.59
C LEU A 395 -17.08 16.39 5.01
N PHE A 396 -16.45 15.23 5.19
CA PHE A 396 -16.95 13.95 4.69
C PHE A 396 -18.16 13.47 5.48
N GLU A 397 -18.15 13.61 6.80
CA GLU A 397 -19.32 13.33 7.64
C GLU A 397 -20.54 14.13 7.15
N LYS A 398 -20.37 15.46 7.01
CA LYS A 398 -21.44 16.35 6.51
C LYS A 398 -21.93 15.95 5.11
N TYR A 399 -21.03 15.47 4.25
CA TYR A 399 -21.42 14.96 2.94
C TYR A 399 -22.35 13.76 3.06
N PHE A 400 -21.94 12.73 3.81
CA PHE A 400 -22.75 11.53 4.00
C PHE A 400 -24.05 11.81 4.76
N ASP A 401 -24.03 12.66 5.78
CA ASP A 401 -25.23 13.09 6.52
C ASP A 401 -26.24 13.77 5.61
N THR A 402 -25.79 14.66 4.72
CA THR A 402 -26.64 15.33 3.75
C THR A 402 -27.36 14.31 2.83
N LEU A 403 -26.69 13.22 2.50
CA LEU A 403 -27.23 12.12 1.73
C LEU A 403 -27.99 11.09 2.59
N ARG A 404 -28.02 11.26 3.91
CA ARG A 404 -28.57 10.31 4.88
C ARG A 404 -27.97 8.92 4.74
N GLN A 405 -26.67 8.88 4.45
CA GLN A 405 -25.90 7.64 4.41
C GLN A 405 -25.19 7.46 5.75
N PRO A 406 -25.33 6.29 6.40
CA PRO A 406 -24.51 5.97 7.57
C PRO A 406 -23.03 5.95 7.18
N HIS A 407 -22.16 6.29 8.12
CA HIS A 407 -20.71 6.23 7.99
C HIS A 407 -20.09 5.89 9.35
N ASN A 408 -18.86 5.39 9.35
CA ASN A 408 -18.06 5.09 10.53
C ASN A 408 -16.72 5.81 10.45
N GLY A 409 -16.07 6.03 11.58
CA GLY A 409 -14.66 6.39 11.65
C GLY A 409 -13.75 5.21 11.25
N THR A 410 -12.52 5.54 10.89
CA THR A 410 -11.40 4.59 10.75
C THR A 410 -10.11 5.29 11.10
N ASP A 411 -9.22 4.58 11.81
CA ASP A 411 -7.96 5.15 12.29
C ASP A 411 -6.94 5.39 11.16
N PHE A 412 -6.00 6.29 11.45
CA PHE A 412 -4.75 6.42 10.70
C PHE A 412 -3.76 5.34 11.16
N ASP A 413 -3.94 4.11 10.71
CA ASP A 413 -3.11 2.96 11.08
C ASP A 413 -1.73 2.91 10.38
N GLY A 414 -1.48 3.85 9.47
CA GLY A 414 -0.22 3.96 8.73
C GLY A 414 -0.12 3.06 7.50
N ARG A 415 -1.21 2.40 7.10
CA ARG A 415 -1.24 1.44 5.98
C ARG A 415 -1.59 2.07 4.63
N SER A 416 -1.61 3.39 4.50
CA SER A 416 -1.82 4.06 3.22
C SER A 416 -1.06 5.39 3.13
N ASP A 417 -1.03 5.98 1.95
CA ASP A 417 -0.18 7.12 1.56
C ASP A 417 -0.38 8.42 2.35
N TYR A 418 -1.35 8.48 3.26
CA TYR A 418 -1.46 9.58 4.22
C TYR A 418 -0.32 9.59 5.24
N GLY A 419 0.29 8.41 5.50
CA GLY A 419 1.31 8.23 6.55
C GLY A 419 2.45 9.24 6.45
N PRO A 420 3.20 9.31 5.34
CA PRO A 420 4.30 10.27 5.17
C PRO A 420 3.90 11.74 5.33
N PHE A 421 2.64 12.09 4.98
CA PHE A 421 2.14 13.47 5.14
C PHE A 421 1.84 13.81 6.60
N ILE A 422 1.24 12.87 7.34
CA ILE A 422 0.99 13.02 8.78
C ILE A 422 2.31 13.15 9.54
N GLU A 423 3.31 12.34 9.21
CA GLU A 423 4.64 12.37 9.84
C GLU A 423 5.31 13.74 9.75
N VAL A 424 5.07 14.50 8.69
CA VAL A 424 5.61 15.85 8.54
C VAL A 424 4.62 16.95 8.94
N GLY A 425 3.50 16.59 9.59
CA GLY A 425 2.52 17.51 10.17
C GLY A 425 1.56 18.14 9.14
N ILE A 426 1.38 17.54 7.96
CA ILE A 426 0.39 17.98 6.98
C ILE A 426 -0.96 17.37 7.36
N PRO A 427 -2.02 18.20 7.55
CA PRO A 427 -3.37 17.71 7.79
C PRO A 427 -3.80 16.71 6.72
N SER A 428 -4.25 15.55 7.13
CA SER A 428 -4.65 14.49 6.20
C SER A 428 -6.03 13.95 6.57
N GLY A 429 -6.72 13.38 5.60
CA GLY A 429 -8.02 12.73 5.74
C GLY A 429 -8.39 12.04 4.45
N GLY A 430 -9.54 11.40 4.42
CA GLY A 430 -9.98 10.68 3.23
C GLY A 430 -11.04 9.64 3.54
N LEU A 431 -11.18 8.69 2.61
CA LEU A 431 -12.22 7.68 2.64
C LEU A 431 -11.62 6.30 2.42
N PHE A 432 -12.28 5.29 3.01
CA PHE A 432 -11.93 3.89 2.91
C PHE A 432 -13.20 3.03 2.92
N THR A 433 -13.18 1.84 2.37
CA THR A 433 -14.36 0.94 2.38
C THR A 433 -14.09 -0.43 3.00
N GLY A 434 -12.89 -0.62 3.53
CA GLY A 434 -12.45 -1.86 4.17
C GLY A 434 -11.73 -2.81 3.21
N ALA A 435 -10.71 -3.49 3.71
CA ALA A 435 -9.88 -4.47 3.01
C ALA A 435 -10.20 -5.90 3.51
N GLU A 436 -9.20 -6.61 4.04
CA GLU A 436 -9.31 -7.97 4.60
C GLU A 436 -10.06 -8.04 5.93
N GLY A 437 -10.27 -6.90 6.59
CA GLY A 437 -10.99 -6.83 7.87
C GLY A 437 -12.38 -7.43 7.79
N ILE A 438 -12.83 -8.00 8.89
CA ILE A 438 -14.12 -8.73 8.96
C ILE A 438 -15.25 -7.78 9.32
N LYS A 439 -16.24 -7.69 8.46
CA LYS A 439 -17.43 -6.87 8.65
C LYS A 439 -18.25 -7.32 9.86
N THR A 440 -18.61 -6.40 10.74
CA THR A 440 -19.42 -6.71 11.93
C THR A 440 -20.90 -6.86 11.60
N ALA A 441 -21.67 -7.40 12.55
CA ALA A 441 -23.13 -7.49 12.42
C ALA A 441 -23.79 -6.11 12.40
N GLU A 442 -23.26 -5.18 13.17
CA GLU A 442 -23.70 -3.78 13.25
C GLU A 442 -23.47 -3.07 11.92
N GLU A 443 -22.28 -3.24 11.32
CA GLU A 443 -21.98 -2.67 10.02
C GLU A 443 -22.83 -3.29 8.90
N ALA A 444 -23.10 -4.60 8.97
CA ALA A 444 -23.99 -5.23 8.01
C ALA A 444 -25.44 -4.70 8.13
N ALA A 445 -25.89 -4.34 9.32
CA ALA A 445 -27.19 -3.69 9.52
C ALA A 445 -27.22 -2.26 8.95
N LEU A 446 -26.09 -1.52 9.03
CA LEU A 446 -26.00 -0.14 8.52
C LEU A 446 -25.79 -0.07 7.01
N PHE A 447 -24.87 -0.85 6.49
CA PHE A 447 -24.40 -0.74 5.10
C PHE A 447 -24.95 -1.84 4.17
N GLY A 448 -25.61 -2.87 4.74
CA GLY A 448 -25.91 -4.11 4.03
C GLY A 448 -24.69 -5.01 3.89
N GLY A 449 -24.78 -6.01 3.03
CA GLY A 449 -23.69 -6.99 2.84
C GLY A 449 -23.76 -8.14 3.84
N VAL A 450 -22.64 -8.79 4.10
CA VAL A 450 -22.57 -10.05 4.87
C VAL A 450 -21.64 -9.88 6.08
N ALA A 451 -22.19 -9.98 7.28
CA ALA A 451 -21.42 -10.02 8.51
C ALA A 451 -20.55 -11.29 8.61
N GLY A 452 -19.39 -11.19 9.25
CA GLY A 452 -18.46 -12.31 9.40
C GLY A 452 -17.67 -12.65 8.13
N GLN A 453 -17.76 -11.81 7.09
CA GLN A 453 -16.97 -11.91 5.87
C GLN A 453 -16.07 -10.69 5.72
N PRO A 454 -14.94 -10.78 5.00
CA PRO A 454 -14.12 -9.63 4.69
C PRO A 454 -14.91 -8.52 3.98
N TYR A 455 -14.47 -7.27 4.14
CA TYR A 455 -15.01 -6.18 3.31
C TYR A 455 -14.64 -6.39 1.84
N ASP A 456 -13.43 -6.90 1.58
CA ASP A 456 -12.99 -7.34 0.27
C ASP A 456 -12.32 -8.72 0.35
N GLY A 457 -13.03 -9.75 -0.11
CA GLY A 457 -12.51 -11.11 -0.15
C GLY A 457 -11.49 -11.35 -1.26
N CYS A 458 -11.25 -10.38 -2.11
CA CYS A 458 -10.25 -10.42 -3.19
C CYS A 458 -9.05 -9.49 -2.94
N TYR A 459 -8.97 -8.91 -1.75
CA TYR A 459 -7.83 -8.07 -1.37
C TYR A 459 -6.50 -8.79 -1.59
N HIS A 460 -5.58 -8.15 -2.32
CA HIS A 460 -4.28 -8.69 -2.71
C HIS A 460 -4.32 -10.01 -3.52
N GLN A 461 -5.40 -10.22 -4.30
CA GLN A 461 -5.57 -11.47 -5.05
C GLN A 461 -5.91 -11.22 -6.52
N ALA A 462 -5.71 -12.26 -7.35
CA ALA A 462 -6.02 -12.24 -8.78
C ALA A 462 -7.50 -11.95 -9.09
N CYS A 463 -8.41 -12.16 -8.14
CA CYS A 463 -9.84 -11.88 -8.29
C CYS A 463 -10.21 -10.40 -8.06
N ASP A 464 -9.28 -9.53 -7.66
CA ASP A 464 -9.54 -8.08 -7.54
C ASP A 464 -9.64 -7.42 -8.92
N THR A 465 -10.73 -7.70 -9.60
CA THR A 465 -11.06 -7.28 -10.97
C THR A 465 -12.21 -6.27 -11.00
N VAL A 466 -12.58 -5.78 -12.18
CA VAL A 466 -13.78 -4.92 -12.34
C VAL A 466 -15.09 -5.57 -11.86
N ALA A 467 -15.11 -6.87 -11.63
CA ALA A 467 -16.26 -7.58 -11.03
C ALA A 467 -16.27 -7.47 -9.50
N ASN A 468 -15.14 -7.12 -8.89
CA ASN A 468 -14.96 -6.97 -7.44
C ASN A 468 -15.29 -5.56 -6.94
N ILE A 469 -16.20 -4.82 -7.59
CA ILE A 469 -16.50 -3.41 -7.28
C ILE A 469 -17.95 -3.24 -6.86
N SER A 470 -18.18 -2.57 -5.73
CA SER A 470 -19.47 -2.06 -5.32
C SER A 470 -19.82 -0.77 -6.08
N ASP A 471 -20.73 -0.83 -7.03
CA ASP A 471 -21.19 0.36 -7.77
C ASP A 471 -21.78 1.44 -6.85
N LYS A 472 -22.42 1.02 -5.74
CA LYS A 472 -23.00 1.96 -4.78
C LYS A 472 -21.91 2.69 -3.97
N ALA A 473 -20.94 1.97 -3.42
CA ALA A 473 -19.83 2.57 -2.70
C ALA A 473 -19.02 3.49 -3.62
N LEU A 474 -18.69 3.02 -4.84
CA LEU A 474 -17.99 3.82 -5.84
C LEU A 474 -18.71 5.13 -6.14
N ALA A 475 -20.03 5.10 -6.34
CA ALA A 475 -20.81 6.31 -6.64
C ALA A 475 -20.80 7.31 -5.48
N LEU A 476 -21.02 6.82 -4.24
CA LEU A 476 -21.06 7.66 -3.05
C LEU A 476 -19.68 8.31 -2.78
N ASN A 477 -18.63 7.52 -2.78
CA ASN A 477 -17.28 8.01 -2.51
C ASN A 477 -16.76 8.92 -3.63
N THR A 478 -17.04 8.60 -4.90
CA THR A 478 -16.69 9.51 -6.02
C THR A 478 -17.34 10.89 -5.85
N GLY A 479 -18.60 10.96 -5.41
CA GLY A 479 -19.27 12.21 -5.11
C GLY A 479 -18.64 12.97 -3.93
N ALA A 480 -18.22 12.25 -2.89
CA ALA A 480 -17.52 12.82 -1.74
C ALA A 480 -16.15 13.40 -2.15
N ILE A 481 -15.37 12.66 -2.94
CA ILE A 481 -14.07 13.10 -3.49
C ILE A 481 -14.23 14.37 -4.32
N ALA A 482 -15.21 14.38 -5.25
CA ALA A 482 -15.50 15.56 -6.06
C ALA A 482 -15.92 16.76 -5.20
N THR A 483 -16.72 16.53 -4.16
CA THR A 483 -17.14 17.56 -3.21
C THR A 483 -15.94 18.14 -2.47
N ALA A 484 -15.07 17.32 -1.93
CA ALA A 484 -13.87 17.77 -1.21
C ALA A 484 -12.93 18.56 -2.12
N ALA A 485 -12.67 18.07 -3.33
CA ALA A 485 -11.84 18.74 -4.32
C ALA A 485 -12.39 20.12 -4.69
N VAL A 486 -13.71 20.26 -4.86
CA VAL A 486 -14.38 21.53 -5.16
C VAL A 486 -14.38 22.44 -3.94
N VAL A 487 -14.78 21.96 -2.77
CA VAL A 487 -14.84 22.78 -1.54
C VAL A 487 -13.45 23.34 -1.24
N TYR A 488 -12.43 22.53 -1.17
CA TYR A 488 -11.08 22.99 -0.86
C TYR A 488 -10.42 23.76 -2.02
N GLY A 489 -10.72 23.39 -3.25
CA GLY A 489 -10.23 24.12 -4.43
C GLY A 489 -10.69 25.57 -4.47
N PHE A 490 -11.88 25.89 -3.96
CA PHE A 490 -12.45 27.24 -3.96
C PHE A 490 -12.47 27.93 -2.60
N SER A 491 -12.16 27.22 -1.51
CA SER A 491 -12.17 27.80 -0.16
C SER A 491 -11.13 28.90 0.02
N ARG A 492 -11.49 29.93 0.76
CA ARG A 492 -10.53 30.95 1.23
C ARG A 492 -9.78 30.49 2.48
N ASN A 493 -10.42 29.67 3.30
CA ASN A 493 -9.90 29.13 4.54
C ASN A 493 -9.71 27.62 4.36
N LEU A 494 -8.50 27.14 4.53
CA LEU A 494 -8.17 25.73 4.48
C LEU A 494 -8.00 25.16 5.90
N PRO A 495 -8.22 23.87 6.10
CA PRO A 495 -7.96 23.19 7.38
C PRO A 495 -6.59 23.53 7.96
N GLY A 496 -6.51 23.65 9.28
CA GLY A 496 -5.25 23.95 9.99
C GLY A 496 -4.70 25.37 9.78
N SER A 497 -5.38 26.26 9.06
CA SER A 497 -4.87 27.59 8.73
C SER A 497 -4.67 28.54 9.92
N GLY A 498 -5.02 28.14 11.14
CA GLY A 498 -4.80 28.89 12.40
C GLY A 498 -3.85 28.20 13.38
N ALA A 499 -3.37 27.00 13.07
CA ALA A 499 -2.48 26.27 13.95
C ALA A 499 -1.02 26.77 13.84
N PRO A 500 -0.24 26.79 14.94
CA PRO A 500 1.19 27.02 14.86
C PRO A 500 1.85 25.93 14.00
N ALA A 501 2.88 26.30 13.21
CA ALA A 501 3.61 25.35 12.40
C ALA A 501 4.11 24.17 13.27
N ALA A 502 3.83 22.95 12.86
CA ALA A 502 4.31 21.76 13.55
C ALA A 502 5.85 21.80 13.64
N ALA A 503 6.38 21.40 14.80
CA ALA A 503 7.82 21.26 14.99
C ALA A 503 8.36 20.28 13.94
N ALA A 504 9.56 20.58 13.39
CA ALA A 504 10.19 19.70 12.41
C ALA A 504 10.33 18.28 13.00
N PRO A 505 9.92 17.22 12.29
CA PRO A 505 10.02 15.87 12.79
C PRO A 505 11.46 15.50 13.06
N GLN A 506 11.72 14.87 14.19
CA GLN A 506 12.98 14.18 14.40
C GLN A 506 13.01 13.00 13.42
N LYS A 507 14.02 12.94 12.57
CA LYS A 507 14.24 11.78 11.68
C LYS A 507 14.25 10.51 12.54
N LYS A 508 13.18 9.74 12.48
CA LYS A 508 13.23 8.35 12.90
C LYS A 508 14.05 7.62 11.86
N THR A 509 15.21 7.13 12.24
CA THR A 509 15.99 6.21 11.42
C THR A 509 15.13 4.96 11.16
N LEU A 510 15.20 4.41 9.95
CA LEU A 510 14.53 3.17 9.50
C LEU A 510 14.66 1.97 10.48
N ALA A 511 15.52 2.06 11.48
CA ALA A 511 15.69 1.07 12.54
C ALA A 511 14.50 0.93 13.51
N SER A 512 13.58 1.88 13.59
CA SER A 512 12.46 1.83 14.54
C SER A 512 11.21 1.13 14.00
N VAL A 513 11.06 1.00 12.67
CA VAL A 513 9.92 0.29 12.04
C VAL A 513 10.13 -1.22 12.05
N ALA A 514 11.40 -1.68 12.13
CA ALA A 514 11.73 -3.10 12.21
C ALA A 514 11.50 -3.75 13.59
N ALA A 515 11.07 -2.99 14.61
CA ALA A 515 10.83 -3.50 15.95
C ALA A 515 9.40 -4.02 16.15
N ASP A 516 8.45 -3.58 15.35
CA ASP A 516 7.08 -4.09 15.37
C ASP A 516 6.92 -5.10 14.23
N GLY A 517 7.16 -6.36 14.54
CA GLY A 517 7.19 -7.46 13.59
C GLY A 517 5.80 -7.84 13.08
N ARG A 518 5.19 -6.99 12.30
CA ARG A 518 4.02 -7.31 11.48
C ARG A 518 4.14 -6.60 10.14
N VAL A 519 4.90 -7.20 9.25
CA VAL A 519 4.65 -7.03 7.82
C VAL A 519 3.88 -8.27 7.41
N SER A 520 2.56 -8.17 7.42
CA SER A 520 1.70 -9.08 6.68
C SER A 520 1.77 -8.63 5.23
N GLY A 521 2.54 -9.38 4.43
CA GLY A 521 2.47 -9.35 2.98
C GLY A 521 1.27 -10.13 2.50
#